data_e94fa4d6367f6e79e7860e86b09cc4f4
#
_entry.id   e94fa4d6367f6e79e7860e86b09cc4f4
#
_cell.length_a   1.000
_cell.length_b   1.000
_cell.length_c   1.000
_cell.angle_alpha   90.00
_cell.angle_beta   90.00
_cell.angle_gamma   90.00
#
_symmetry.space_group_name_H-M   'P 1'
#
loop_
_entity.id
_entity.type
_entity.pdbx_description
1 polymer ?
#
loop_
_entity_poly.entity_id
_entity_poly.type
_entity_poly.pdbx_seq_one_letter_code
_entity_poly.pdbx_strand_id
1 'polypeptide(L)'
;MFKLAIIVGTDRPNSKSQLMAEYVKTLYAGLGVDAQIYSMAFFPLRHVVGGPYEENIPEVEEFIAPILASDALLFIIPEYNGSFPGILKMFIDYLP
;
A
#
# COMPACT_ATOMS: atom_id res chain seq x y z
N MET A 1 -7.01 19.97 0.53
CA MET A 1 -5.61 19.55 0.63
C MET A 1 -5.39 18.34 -0.26
N PHE A 2 -4.34 18.34 -1.06
CA PHE A 2 -3.98 17.21 -1.92
C PHE A 2 -3.61 16.00 -1.06
N LYS A 3 -4.20 14.85 -1.34
CA LYS A 3 -3.98 13.61 -0.59
C LYS A 3 -3.15 12.64 -1.40
N LEU A 4 -2.02 12.22 -0.82
CA LEU A 4 -1.11 11.24 -1.43
C LEU A 4 -1.11 9.97 -0.61
N ALA A 5 -1.41 8.84 -1.23
CA ALA A 5 -1.24 7.53 -0.61
C ALA A 5 0.13 6.97 -1.00
N ILE A 6 0.98 6.75 -0.01
CA ILE A 6 2.29 6.12 -0.19
C ILE A 6 2.14 4.63 0.12
N ILE A 7 2.31 3.79 -0.89
CA ILE A 7 2.14 2.34 -0.76
C ILE A 7 3.51 1.70 -0.56
N VAL A 8 3.73 1.10 0.61
CA VAL A 8 4.92 0.29 0.87
C VAL A 8 4.65 -1.12 0.37
N GLY A 9 5.28 -1.49 -0.73
CA GLY A 9 4.97 -2.68 -1.51
C GLY A 9 5.55 -3.98 -0.96
N THR A 10 5.85 -4.05 0.33
CA THR A 10 6.35 -5.26 0.98
C THR A 10 5.77 -5.38 2.39
N ASP A 11 5.62 -6.61 2.85
CA ASP A 11 5.24 -6.92 4.24
C ASP A 11 6.43 -7.28 5.12
N ARG A 12 7.65 -7.20 4.58
CA ARG A 12 8.86 -7.56 5.31
C ARG A 12 9.06 -6.64 6.52
N PRO A 13 9.27 -7.18 7.73
CA PRO A 13 9.52 -6.36 8.92
C PRO A 13 10.78 -5.52 8.76
N ASN A 14 10.74 -4.30 9.28
CA ASN A 14 11.88 -3.38 9.27
C ASN A 14 12.48 -3.18 7.88
N SER A 15 11.63 -3.11 6.87
CA SER A 15 12.09 -2.95 5.49
C SER A 15 12.69 -1.57 5.24
N LYS A 16 13.64 -1.50 4.32
CA LYS A 16 14.18 -0.22 3.87
C LYS A 16 13.15 0.58 3.09
N SER A 17 12.20 -0.09 2.45
CA SER A 17 11.07 0.56 1.78
C SER A 17 10.20 1.33 2.78
N GLN A 18 9.98 0.78 3.97
CA GLN A 18 9.25 1.48 5.03
C GLN A 18 10.00 2.74 5.48
N LEU A 19 11.32 2.65 5.69
CA LEU A 19 12.13 3.81 6.06
C LEU A 19 12.09 4.88 4.98
N MET A 20 12.17 4.49 3.72
CA MET A 20 12.07 5.41 2.60
C MET A 20 10.70 6.09 2.56
N ALA A 21 9.64 5.33 2.81
CA ALA A 21 8.28 5.87 2.82
C ALA A 21 8.11 6.93 3.91
N GLU A 22 8.65 6.68 5.09
CA GLU A 22 8.59 7.64 6.20
C GLU A 22 9.33 8.93 5.87
N TYR A 23 10.49 8.82 5.24
CA TYR A 23 11.25 9.99 4.78
C TYR A 23 10.49 10.77 3.71
N VAL A 24 9.97 10.08 2.71
CA VAL A 24 9.21 10.70 1.62
C VAL A 24 7.96 11.40 2.16
N LYS A 25 7.29 10.79 3.14
CA LYS A 25 6.13 11.40 3.79
C LYS A 25 6.49 12.77 4.39
N THR A 26 7.64 12.87 5.07
CA THR A 26 8.07 14.14 5.66
C THR A 26 8.35 15.19 4.59
N LEU A 27 8.94 14.79 3.46
CA LEU A 27 9.21 15.72 2.35
C LEU A 27 7.90 16.29 1.79
N TYR A 28 6.91 15.45 1.54
CA TYR A 28 5.62 15.89 1.02
C TYR A 28 4.85 16.73 2.04
N ALA A 29 4.92 16.38 3.32
CA ALA A 29 4.28 17.18 4.37
C ALA A 29 4.85 18.61 4.38
N GLY A 30 6.16 18.76 4.15
CA GLY A 30 6.80 20.08 4.04
C GLY A 30 6.32 20.89 2.83
N LEU A 31 5.72 20.23 1.84
CA LEU A 31 5.13 20.87 0.66
C LEU A 31 3.62 21.10 0.80
N GLY A 32 3.05 20.83 1.97
CA GLY A 32 1.62 21.01 2.21
C GLY A 32 0.74 19.88 1.67
N VAL A 33 1.34 18.72 1.38
CA VAL A 33 0.59 17.54 0.91
C VAL A 33 0.22 16.66 2.10
N ASP A 34 -1.02 16.20 2.14
CA ASP A 34 -1.47 15.21 3.12
C ASP A 34 -1.05 13.82 2.65
N ALA A 35 0.15 13.39 3.04
CA ALA A 35 0.69 12.09 2.67
C ALA A 35 0.46 11.08 3.79
N GLN A 36 -0.11 9.92 3.45
CA GLN A 36 -0.35 8.83 4.37
C GLN A 36 0.30 7.55 3.84
N ILE A 37 0.82 6.71 4.75
CA ILE A 37 1.50 5.47 4.40
C ILE A 37 0.54 4.30 4.58
N TYR A 38 0.49 3.45 3.57
CA TYR A 38 -0.28 2.19 3.58
C TYR A 38 0.69 1.06 3.25
N SER A 39 1.06 0.29 4.27
CA SER A 39 2.04 -0.78 4.12
C SER A 39 1.34 -2.11 3.87
N MET A 40 1.92 -2.92 2.99
CA MET A 40 1.47 -4.29 2.77
C MET A 40 1.58 -5.15 4.03
N ALA A 41 2.36 -4.73 5.03
CA ALA A 41 2.39 -5.40 6.33
C ALA A 41 1.01 -5.44 7.01
N PHE A 42 0.14 -4.50 6.68
CA PHE A 42 -1.21 -4.39 7.25
C PHE A 42 -2.31 -4.81 6.28
N PHE A 43 -1.95 -5.20 5.05
CA PHE A 43 -2.92 -5.75 4.11
C PHE A 43 -3.47 -7.07 4.67
N PRO A 44 -4.80 -7.25 4.71
CA PRO A 44 -5.41 -8.44 5.33
C PRO A 44 -5.27 -9.69 4.46
N LEU A 45 -4.03 -10.15 4.31
CA LEU A 45 -3.65 -11.25 3.41
C LEU A 45 -4.43 -12.53 3.68
N ARG A 46 -4.67 -12.87 4.94
CA ARG A 46 -5.36 -14.13 5.29
C ARG A 46 -6.79 -14.19 4.74
N HIS A 47 -7.41 -13.05 4.48
CA HIS A 47 -8.77 -12.98 3.95
C HIS A 47 -8.83 -13.11 2.43
N VAL A 48 -7.69 -13.01 1.75
CA VAL A 48 -7.64 -13.03 0.29
C VAL A 48 -6.93 -14.27 -0.26
N VAL A 49 -6.37 -15.12 0.61
CA VAL A 49 -5.76 -16.38 0.18
C VAL A 49 -6.83 -17.27 -0.42
N GLY A 50 -6.54 -17.84 -1.60
CA GLY A 50 -7.50 -18.64 -2.34
C GLY A 50 -8.32 -17.88 -3.38
N GLY A 51 -8.11 -16.56 -3.50
CA GLY A 51 -8.67 -15.75 -4.59
C GLY A 51 -10.18 -15.50 -4.56
N PRO A 52 -10.77 -15.10 -3.41
CA PRO A 52 -12.21 -14.80 -3.36
C PRO A 52 -12.51 -13.42 -3.97
N TYR A 53 -12.18 -13.22 -5.24
CA TYR A 53 -12.24 -11.90 -5.90
C TYR A 53 -13.66 -11.35 -6.04
N GLU A 54 -14.65 -12.22 -6.10
CA GLU A 54 -16.05 -11.82 -6.28
C GLU A 54 -16.77 -11.53 -4.96
N GLU A 55 -16.11 -11.79 -3.83
CA GLU A 55 -16.70 -11.57 -2.52
C GLU A 55 -16.36 -10.18 -1.99
N ASN A 56 -17.32 -9.58 -1.30
CA ASN A 56 -17.07 -8.36 -0.55
C ASN A 56 -16.45 -8.74 0.80
N ILE A 57 -15.18 -8.41 0.97
CA ILE A 57 -14.43 -8.70 2.19
C ILE A 57 -14.26 -7.40 2.97
N PRO A 58 -14.96 -7.22 4.11
CA PRO A 58 -14.95 -5.93 4.84
C PRO A 58 -13.54 -5.46 5.20
N GLU A 59 -12.66 -6.36 5.61
CA GLU A 59 -11.28 -6.01 6.00
C GLU A 59 -10.49 -5.47 4.81
N VAL A 60 -10.70 -6.01 3.61
CA VAL A 60 -10.06 -5.53 2.38
C VAL A 60 -10.63 -4.16 1.99
N GLU A 61 -11.95 -4.02 2.03
CA GLU A 61 -12.61 -2.75 1.70
C GLU A 61 -12.15 -1.63 2.62
N GLU A 62 -12.05 -1.91 3.92
CA GLU A 62 -11.58 -0.95 4.91
C GLU A 62 -10.14 -0.51 4.63
N PHE A 63 -9.27 -1.45 4.25
CA PHE A 63 -7.87 -1.14 3.92
C PHE A 63 -7.77 -0.30 2.65
N ILE A 64 -8.56 -0.62 1.63
CA ILE A 64 -8.49 0.00 0.30
C ILE A 64 -9.18 1.37 0.27
N ALA A 65 -10.25 1.57 1.04
CA ALA A 65 -11.08 2.77 0.95
C ALA A 65 -10.29 4.10 1.02
N PRO A 66 -9.39 4.32 2.00
CA PRO A 66 -8.64 5.57 2.06
C PRO A 66 -7.65 5.72 0.89
N ILE A 67 -7.17 4.61 0.34
CA ILE A 67 -6.27 4.63 -0.81
C ILE A 67 -7.04 5.12 -2.04
N LEU A 68 -8.24 4.58 -2.27
CA LEU A 68 -9.09 4.99 -3.39
C LEU A 68 -9.55 6.45 -3.26
N ALA A 69 -9.66 6.96 -2.04
CA ALA A 69 -10.05 8.34 -1.79
C ALA A 69 -8.91 9.33 -1.97
N SER A 70 -7.68 8.85 -2.22
CA SER A 70 -6.52 9.69 -2.43
C SER A 70 -6.50 10.29 -3.83
N ASP A 71 -5.81 11.42 -3.98
CA ASP A 71 -5.67 12.08 -5.28
C ASP A 71 -4.57 11.45 -6.13
N ALA A 72 -3.58 10.83 -5.50
CA ALA A 72 -2.48 10.16 -6.19
C ALA A 72 -1.92 9.02 -5.35
N LEU A 73 -1.25 8.08 -6.03
CA LEU A 73 -0.58 6.95 -5.40
C LEU A 73 0.92 7.04 -5.69
N LEU A 74 1.74 6.76 -4.69
CA LEU A 74 3.18 6.63 -4.83
C LEU A 74 3.58 5.27 -4.29
N PHE A 75 4.11 4.40 -5.15
CA PHE A 75 4.55 3.07 -4.76
C PHE A 75 6.04 3.07 -4.45
N ILE A 76 6.41 2.51 -3.31
CA ILE A 76 7.81 2.26 -2.96
C ILE A 76 7.95 0.74 -2.87
N ILE A 77 8.66 0.18 -3.84
CA ILE A 77 8.65 -1.27 -4.11
C ILE A 77 10.08 -1.81 -4.09
N PRO A 78 10.39 -2.77 -3.20
CA PRO A 78 11.68 -3.46 -3.28
C PRO A 78 11.70 -4.47 -4.43
N GLU A 79 12.88 -4.87 -4.83
CA GLU A 79 13.07 -5.94 -5.82
C GLU A 79 13.29 -7.26 -5.07
N TYR A 80 12.51 -8.28 -5.42
CA TYR A 80 12.66 -9.65 -4.90
C TYR A 80 12.76 -10.61 -6.09
N ASN A 81 13.91 -11.23 -6.25
CA ASN A 81 14.15 -12.19 -7.33
C ASN A 81 13.86 -11.62 -8.72
N GLY A 82 14.28 -10.39 -8.96
CA GLY A 82 14.11 -9.75 -10.27
C GLY A 82 12.72 -9.18 -10.53
N SER A 83 11.84 -9.16 -9.53
CA SER A 83 10.48 -8.68 -9.69
C SER A 83 10.02 -7.91 -8.44
N PHE A 84 8.75 -7.60 -8.37
CA PHE A 84 8.14 -6.97 -7.21
C PHE A 84 7.61 -8.04 -6.23
N PRO A 85 7.37 -7.68 -4.96
CA PRO A 85 6.88 -8.66 -3.97
C PRO A 85 5.50 -9.22 -4.34
N GLY A 86 5.30 -10.52 -4.07
CA GLY A 86 4.02 -11.18 -4.37
C GLY A 86 2.82 -10.58 -3.65
N ILE A 87 3.00 -10.13 -2.42
CA ILE A 87 1.91 -9.50 -1.65
C ILE A 87 1.40 -8.23 -2.32
N LEU A 88 2.28 -7.49 -3.00
CA LEU A 88 1.87 -6.29 -3.73
C LEU A 88 0.94 -6.66 -4.89
N LYS A 89 1.24 -7.74 -5.62
CA LYS A 89 0.38 -8.20 -6.71
C LYS A 89 -0.98 -8.66 -6.17
N MET A 90 -1.01 -9.34 -5.03
CA MET A 90 -2.27 -9.73 -4.40
C MET A 90 -3.12 -8.52 -4.03
N PHE A 91 -2.49 -7.47 -3.49
CA PHE A 91 -3.18 -6.21 -3.21
C PHE A 91 -3.75 -5.59 -4.49
N ILE A 92 -2.93 -5.51 -5.55
CA ILE A 92 -3.36 -4.92 -6.83
C ILE A 92 -4.55 -5.68 -7.40
N ASP A 93 -4.56 -7.01 -7.27
CA ASP A 93 -5.65 -7.84 -7.81
C ASP A 93 -7.01 -7.53 -7.16
N TYR A 94 -7.03 -6.93 -5.97
CA TYR A 94 -8.25 -6.57 -5.25
C TYR A 94 -8.67 -5.12 -5.43
N LEU A 95 -7.89 -4.33 -6.18
CA LEU A 95 -8.31 -2.97 -6.53
C LEU A 95 -9.42 -3.03 -7.58
N PRO A 96 -10.44 -2.15 -7.48
CA PRO A 96 -11.52 -2.12 -8.47
C PRO A 96 -11.06 -1.64 -9.85
#